data_6c4fbcfc1c9150afab16916ec702ee82
#
_entry.id   6c4fbcfc1c9150afab16916ec702ee82
#
_cell.length_a   1.000
_cell.length_b   1.000
_cell.length_c   1.000
_cell.angle_alpha   90.00
_cell.angle_beta   90.00
_cell.angle_gamma   90.00
#
_symmetry.space_group_name_H-M   'P 1'
#
loop_
_entity.id
_entity.type
_entity.pdbx_description
1 polymer ?
#
loop_
_entity_poly.entity_id
_entity_poly.type
_entity_poly.pdbx_seq_one_letter_code
_entity_poly.pdbx_strand_id
1 'polypeptide(L)' 'MKTKVIRDNCIACGNCNAICPYIYDYDEDGIAYCHIDNNQMTEDIDEEFRSLVLEAQNNCPTEAIIVED' A
#
# COMPACT_ATOMS: atom_id res chain seq x y z
N MET A 1 -7.77 -2.95 10.46
CA MET A 1 -6.68 -2.17 9.84
C MET A 1 -7.07 -1.75 8.44
N LYS A 2 -6.83 -0.49 8.10
CA LYS A 2 -7.06 0.04 6.76
C LYS A 2 -5.76 0.67 6.25
N THR A 3 -5.61 0.71 4.94
CA THR A 3 -4.39 1.25 4.34
C THR A 3 -4.68 1.93 3.01
N LYS A 4 -3.82 2.87 2.65
CA LYS A 4 -3.83 3.48 1.32
C LYS A 4 -2.44 4.01 0.99
N VAL A 5 -2.25 4.42 -0.26
CA VAL A 5 -1.01 5.04 -0.72
C VAL A 5 -1.28 6.51 -1.00
N ILE A 6 -0.41 7.39 -0.48
CA ILE A 6 -0.41 8.81 -0.87
C ILE A 6 0.32 8.88 -2.20
N ARG A 7 -0.43 8.89 -3.29
CA ARG A 7 0.14 8.70 -4.63
C ARG A 7 1.13 9.80 -5.01
N ASP A 8 0.93 11.02 -4.53
CA ASP A 8 1.85 12.12 -4.79
C ASP A 8 3.23 11.90 -4.18
N ASN A 9 3.31 11.07 -3.13
CA ASN A 9 4.57 10.77 -2.47
C ASN A 9 5.20 9.47 -2.96
N CYS A 10 4.48 8.67 -3.73
CA CYS A 10 4.99 7.40 -4.24
C CYS A 10 5.97 7.66 -5.39
N ILE A 11 7.16 7.05 -5.28
CA ILE A 11 8.21 7.19 -6.28
C ILE A 11 8.32 5.98 -7.20
N ALA A 12 7.28 5.13 -7.21
CA ALA A 12 7.23 3.92 -8.04
C ALA A 12 8.43 3.00 -7.82
N CYS A 13 8.87 2.87 -6.55
CA CYS A 13 10.06 2.08 -6.23
C CYS A 13 9.83 0.56 -6.29
N GLY A 14 8.58 0.12 -6.33
CA GLY A 14 8.23 -1.30 -6.42
C GLY A 14 8.18 -2.05 -5.10
N ASN A 15 8.58 -1.45 -4.01
CA ASN A 15 8.69 -2.16 -2.72
C ASN A 15 7.35 -2.63 -2.19
N CYS A 16 6.31 -1.81 -2.23
CA CYS A 16 5.02 -2.19 -1.66
C CYS A 16 4.38 -3.34 -2.41
N ASN A 17 4.45 -3.35 -3.73
CA ASN A 17 3.91 -4.45 -4.53
C ASN A 17 4.75 -5.72 -4.37
N ALA A 18 6.08 -5.58 -4.28
CA ALA A 18 6.96 -6.72 -4.07
C ALA A 18 6.71 -7.41 -2.72
N ILE A 19 6.41 -6.62 -1.68
CA ILE A 19 6.17 -7.13 -0.33
C ILE A 19 4.74 -7.63 -0.17
N CYS A 20 3.76 -6.88 -0.67
CA CYS A 20 2.35 -7.22 -0.49
C CYS A 20 1.55 -7.03 -1.78
N PRO A 21 1.72 -7.94 -2.77
CA PRO A 21 1.03 -7.81 -4.05
C PRO A 21 -0.48 -8.01 -3.96
N TYR A 22 -0.97 -8.58 -2.85
CA TYR A 22 -2.40 -8.80 -2.64
C TYR A 22 -3.16 -7.52 -2.29
N ILE A 23 -2.46 -6.52 -1.79
CA ILE A 23 -3.07 -5.26 -1.32
C ILE A 23 -2.69 -4.10 -2.23
N TYR A 24 -1.44 -4.05 -2.68
CA TYR A 24 -0.91 -2.94 -3.47
C TYR A 24 -0.66 -3.37 -4.90
N ASP A 25 -1.09 -2.55 -5.83
CA ASP A 25 -0.86 -2.77 -7.26
C ASP A 25 -0.40 -1.44 -7.87
N TYR A 26 -0.06 -1.45 -9.15
CA TYR A 26 0.38 -0.27 -9.87
C TYR A 26 -0.66 0.15 -10.89
N ASP A 27 -0.83 1.46 -11.07
CA ASP A 27 -1.65 1.98 -12.15
C ASP A 27 -0.83 2.12 -13.44
N GLU A 28 -1.42 2.76 -14.44
CA GLU A 28 -0.77 2.94 -15.75
C GLU A 28 0.52 3.76 -15.67
N ASP A 29 0.64 4.62 -14.68
CA ASP A 29 1.81 5.47 -14.47
C ASP A 29 2.89 4.79 -13.62
N GLY A 30 2.62 3.58 -13.15
CA GLY A 30 3.52 2.84 -12.27
C GLY A 30 3.45 3.28 -10.82
N ILE A 31 2.45 4.06 -10.45
CA ILE A 31 2.25 4.53 -9.08
C ILE A 31 1.40 3.52 -8.32
N ALA A 32 1.84 3.16 -7.12
CA ALA A 32 1.14 2.18 -6.30
C ALA A 32 -0.18 2.72 -5.76
N TYR A 33 -1.12 1.81 -5.52
CA TYR A 33 -2.38 2.12 -4.86
C TYR A 33 -2.90 0.86 -4.17
N CYS A 34 -3.78 1.06 -3.18
CA CYS A 34 -4.45 -0.04 -2.52
C CYS A 34 -5.62 -0.50 -3.39
N HIS A 35 -5.50 -1.68 -4.02
CA HIS A 35 -6.47 -2.08 -5.05
C HIS A 35 -7.76 -2.68 -4.49
N ILE A 36 -7.77 -3.10 -3.23
CA ILE A 36 -8.96 -3.76 -2.66
C ILE A 36 -10.11 -2.80 -2.43
N ASP A 37 -9.83 -1.51 -2.27
CA ASP A 37 -10.85 -0.48 -2.03
C ASP A 37 -10.62 0.75 -2.90
N ASN A 38 -9.90 0.60 -3.99
CA ASN A 38 -9.59 1.67 -4.91
C ASN A 38 -8.88 2.86 -4.23
N ASN A 39 -8.02 2.53 -3.25
CA ASN A 39 -7.20 3.49 -2.51
C ASN A 39 -8.01 4.48 -1.66
N GLN A 40 -9.21 4.08 -1.24
CA GLN A 40 -10.09 4.96 -0.45
C GLN A 40 -10.00 4.73 1.06
N MET A 41 -9.22 3.72 1.49
CA MET A 41 -9.05 3.40 2.90
C MET A 41 -10.38 3.05 3.60
N THR A 42 -11.24 2.32 2.90
CA THR A 42 -12.58 1.95 3.40
C THR A 42 -12.74 0.49 3.74
N GLU A 43 -11.83 -0.38 3.28
CA GLU A 43 -11.91 -1.82 3.54
C GLU A 43 -10.92 -2.22 4.62
N ASP A 44 -11.38 -3.11 5.52
CA ASP A 44 -10.50 -3.69 6.52
C ASP A 44 -9.60 -4.75 5.88
N ILE A 45 -8.32 -4.72 6.23
CA ILE A 45 -7.34 -5.70 5.78
C ILE A 45 -7.40 -6.92 6.69
N ASP A 46 -7.40 -8.12 6.11
CA ASP A 46 -7.32 -9.35 6.88
C ASP A 46 -6.05 -9.40 7.69
N GLU A 47 -6.14 -9.94 8.91
CA GLU A 47 -4.99 -10.01 9.82
C GLU A 47 -3.80 -10.77 9.22
N GLU A 48 -4.04 -11.72 8.33
CA GLU A 48 -2.96 -12.46 7.70
C GLU A 48 -2.05 -11.56 6.85
N PHE A 49 -2.56 -10.40 6.40
CA PHE A 49 -1.78 -9.44 5.61
C PHE A 49 -1.20 -8.31 6.45
N ARG A 50 -1.54 -8.23 7.73
CA ARG A 50 -1.14 -7.12 8.58
C ARG A 50 0.38 -6.93 8.62
N SER A 51 1.12 -8.00 8.83
CA SER A 51 2.58 -7.89 8.90
C SER A 51 3.18 -7.47 7.57
N LEU A 52 2.62 -7.93 6.45
CA LEU A 52 3.08 -7.54 5.13
C LEU A 52 2.80 -6.06 4.84
N VAL A 53 1.64 -5.57 5.25
CA VAL A 53 1.28 -4.16 5.10
C VAL A 53 2.22 -3.27 5.90
N LEU A 54 2.50 -3.64 7.14
CA LEU A 54 3.43 -2.88 7.98
C LEU A 54 4.85 -2.93 7.43
N GLU A 55 5.27 -4.07 6.89
CA GLU A 55 6.57 -4.20 6.25
C GLU A 55 6.67 -3.31 5.02
N ALA A 56 5.61 -3.27 4.20
CA ALA A 56 5.57 -2.39 3.04
C ALA A 56 5.67 -0.92 3.46
N GLN A 57 4.96 -0.54 4.51
CA GLN A 57 5.03 0.82 5.04
C GLN A 57 6.44 1.18 5.49
N ASN A 58 7.10 0.27 6.21
CA ASN A 58 8.45 0.51 6.72
C ASN A 58 9.49 0.60 5.61
N ASN A 59 9.25 -0.04 4.48
CA ASN A 59 10.18 -0.07 3.36
C ASN A 59 9.92 1.00 2.31
N CYS A 60 8.89 1.82 2.50
CA CYS A 60 8.61 2.91 1.58
C CYS A 60 9.53 4.09 1.89
N PRO A 61 10.45 4.46 0.99
CA PRO A 61 11.44 5.51 1.29
C PRO A 61 10.82 6.91 1.40
N THR A 62 9.64 7.12 0.85
CA THR A 62 8.96 8.42 0.89
C THR A 62 7.82 8.45 1.90
N GLU A 63 7.63 7.37 2.65
CA GLU A 63 6.54 7.23 3.62
C GLU A 63 5.16 7.46 2.99
N ALA A 64 4.99 6.97 1.77
CA ALA A 64 3.76 7.17 1.02
C ALA A 64 2.61 6.26 1.47
N ILE A 65 2.89 5.23 2.27
CA ILE A 65 1.88 4.27 2.71
C ILE A 65 1.33 4.67 4.07
N ILE A 66 0.01 4.84 4.15
CA ILE A 66 -0.69 5.14 5.39
C ILE A 66 -1.35 3.86 5.89
N VAL A 67 -1.27 3.63 7.19
CA VAL A 67 -1.94 2.51 7.86
C VAL A 67 -2.71 3.06 9.04
N GLU A 68 -3.97 2.62 9.18
CA GLU A 68 -4.82 2.99 10.29
C GLU A 68 -5.42 1.72 10.90
N ASP A 69 -5.26 1.56 12.18
CA ASP A 69 -5.86 0.44 12.94
C ASP A 69 -7.29 0.72 13.36
#